data_f578e5126a157a426c504bc0c8936d48
#
_entry.id   f578e5126a157a426c504bc0c8936d48
#
_cell.length_a   1.000
_cell.length_b   1.000
_cell.length_c   1.000
_cell.angle_alpha   90.00
_cell.angle_beta   90.00
_cell.angle_gamma   90.00
#
_symmetry.space_group_name_H-M   'P 1'
#
loop_
_entity.id
_entity.type
_entity.pdbx_description
1 polymer ?
#
loop_
_entity_poly.entity_id
_entity_poly.type
_entity_poly.pdbx_seq_one_letter_code
_entity_poly.pdbx_strand_id
1 'polypeptide(L)'
;MRSNGDLWACDTSFAVAALDPAHEAHAACRQALVELRPALAGHATFETYSVLTRLPLPLRLSASQAASVLAAAFPEDCWLDAAGTRQLRQRLAGLDIVGGSVYDALVGQAAVTNRRRLLTRDRRAERTYRSLDVEYRFVN
;
A
#
# COMPACT_ATOMS: atom_id res chain seq x y z
N MET A 1 12.51 -10.81 -14.68
CA MET A 1 12.59 -11.90 -13.68
C MET A 1 12.89 -11.30 -12.32
N ARG A 2 12.10 -11.62 -11.31
CA ARG A 2 12.40 -11.15 -9.94
C ARG A 2 13.58 -11.96 -9.40
N SER A 3 14.57 -11.28 -8.82
CA SER A 3 15.59 -11.99 -8.05
C SER A 3 14.96 -12.54 -6.76
N ASN A 4 15.49 -13.66 -6.24
CA ASN A 4 15.08 -14.20 -4.95
C ASN A 4 15.35 -13.14 -3.88
N GLY A 5 14.31 -12.61 -3.25
CA GLY A 5 14.39 -11.59 -2.21
C GLY A 5 13.79 -10.25 -2.58
N ASP A 6 13.49 -9.99 -3.86
CA ASP A 6 12.91 -8.73 -4.30
C ASP A 6 11.39 -8.81 -4.41
N LEU A 7 10.73 -9.12 -3.29
CA LEU A 7 9.28 -9.04 -3.21
C LEU A 7 8.88 -7.63 -2.76
N TRP A 8 7.84 -7.11 -3.40
CA TRP A 8 7.36 -5.75 -3.17
C TRP A 8 5.92 -5.78 -2.70
N ALA A 9 5.59 -4.76 -1.92
CA ALA A 9 4.22 -4.41 -1.53
C ALA A 9 4.02 -2.94 -1.83
N CYS A 10 2.80 -2.45 -1.73
CA CYS A 10 2.51 -1.03 -1.86
C CYS A 10 1.42 -0.58 -0.91
N ASP A 11 1.44 0.71 -0.61
CA ASP A 11 0.37 1.37 0.12
C ASP A 11 -0.65 2.00 -0.84
N THR A 12 -1.68 2.64 -0.26
CA THR A 12 -2.74 3.27 -1.03
C THR A 12 -2.23 4.42 -1.90
N SER A 13 -1.28 5.21 -1.39
CA SER A 13 -0.76 6.36 -2.14
C SER A 13 -0.12 5.94 -3.45
N PHE A 14 0.63 4.85 -3.43
CA PHE A 14 1.21 4.27 -4.65
C PHE A 14 0.12 3.65 -5.54
N ALA A 15 -0.75 2.85 -4.96
CA ALA A 15 -1.75 2.11 -5.73
C ALA A 15 -2.69 3.06 -6.50
N VAL A 16 -3.15 4.13 -5.85
CA VAL A 16 -4.02 5.13 -6.49
C VAL A 16 -3.27 5.83 -7.62
N ALA A 17 -2.03 6.26 -7.40
CA ALA A 17 -1.24 6.91 -8.46
C ALA A 17 -1.02 5.99 -9.66
N ALA A 18 -0.79 4.70 -9.41
CA ALA A 18 -0.60 3.72 -10.47
C ALA A 18 -1.85 3.47 -11.31
N LEU A 19 -3.04 3.70 -10.73
CA LEU A 19 -4.33 3.40 -11.37
C LEU A 19 -5.09 4.63 -11.86
N ASP A 20 -4.79 5.82 -11.34
CA ASP A 20 -5.46 7.07 -11.70
C ASP A 20 -4.68 7.79 -12.80
N PRO A 21 -5.20 7.80 -14.05
CA PRO A 21 -4.48 8.43 -15.17
C PRO A 21 -4.27 9.93 -15.02
N ALA A 22 -5.06 10.59 -14.17
CA ALA A 22 -4.93 12.03 -13.93
C ALA A 22 -3.91 12.36 -12.84
N HIS A 23 -3.38 11.37 -12.13
CA HIS A 23 -2.40 11.60 -11.08
C HIS A 23 -1.06 12.04 -11.68
N GLU A 24 -0.42 13.06 -11.08
CA GLU A 24 0.86 13.60 -11.58
C GLU A 24 1.97 12.55 -11.65
N ALA A 25 1.96 11.55 -10.76
CA ALA A 25 2.95 10.48 -10.71
C ALA A 25 2.48 9.20 -11.41
N HIS A 26 1.40 9.26 -12.20
CA HIS A 26 0.82 8.06 -12.81
C HIS A 26 1.84 7.28 -13.64
N ALA A 27 2.59 7.95 -14.50
CA ALA A 27 3.54 7.28 -15.41
C ALA A 27 4.60 6.50 -14.61
N ALA A 28 5.21 7.12 -13.61
CA ALA A 28 6.25 6.47 -12.79
C ALA A 28 5.68 5.31 -11.97
N CYS A 29 4.53 5.50 -11.36
CA CYS A 29 3.89 4.46 -10.55
C CYS A 29 3.36 3.31 -11.41
N ARG A 30 2.81 3.61 -12.58
CA ARG A 30 2.36 2.58 -13.52
C ARG A 30 3.53 1.72 -14.00
N GLN A 31 4.66 2.35 -14.29
CA GLN A 31 5.87 1.62 -14.69
C GLN A 31 6.35 0.70 -13.55
N ALA A 32 6.42 1.21 -12.33
CA ALA A 32 6.82 0.41 -11.16
C ALA A 32 5.84 -0.74 -10.90
N LEU A 33 4.53 -0.52 -11.08
CA LEU A 33 3.52 -1.56 -10.95
C LEU A 33 3.79 -2.72 -11.92
N VAL A 34 4.08 -2.41 -13.17
CA VAL A 34 4.35 -3.42 -14.20
C VAL A 34 5.65 -4.18 -13.93
N GLU A 35 6.71 -3.46 -13.54
CA GLU A 35 8.03 -4.05 -13.32
C GLU A 35 8.14 -4.84 -12.02
N LEU A 36 7.60 -4.30 -10.92
CA LEU A 36 7.82 -4.85 -9.58
C LEU A 36 6.67 -5.71 -9.08
N ARG A 37 5.48 -5.58 -9.66
CA ARG A 37 4.28 -6.34 -9.31
C ARG A 37 4.02 -6.41 -7.81
N PRO A 38 3.90 -5.26 -7.13
CA PRO A 38 3.73 -5.25 -5.69
C PRO A 38 2.39 -5.84 -5.28
N ALA A 39 2.37 -6.49 -4.11
CA ALA A 39 1.15 -6.87 -3.44
C ALA A 39 0.52 -5.66 -2.76
N LEU A 40 -0.81 -5.60 -2.69
CA LEU A 40 -1.47 -4.63 -1.81
C LEU A 40 -1.24 -5.04 -0.35
N ALA A 41 -0.79 -4.09 0.47
CA ALA A 41 -0.44 -4.37 1.86
C ALA A 41 -1.61 -4.07 2.81
N GLY A 42 -2.18 -5.11 3.40
CA GLY A 42 -3.14 -5.01 4.49
C GLY A 42 -4.29 -4.04 4.21
N HIS A 43 -4.43 -3.05 5.05
CA HIS A 43 -5.47 -2.02 4.98
C HIS A 43 -5.54 -1.31 3.63
N ALA A 44 -4.42 -1.19 2.91
CA ALA A 44 -4.39 -0.56 1.58
C ALA A 44 -5.28 -1.29 0.57
N THR A 45 -5.55 -2.58 0.77
CA THR A 45 -6.46 -3.36 -0.08
C THR A 45 -7.86 -2.75 -0.13
N PHE A 46 -8.39 -2.37 1.04
CA PHE A 46 -9.72 -1.77 1.14
C PHE A 46 -9.70 -0.27 0.88
N GLU A 47 -8.68 0.42 1.37
CA GLU A 47 -8.58 1.87 1.21
C GLU A 47 -8.46 2.25 -0.27
N THR A 48 -7.71 1.49 -1.06
CA THR A 48 -7.58 1.74 -2.50
C THR A 48 -8.94 1.62 -3.20
N TYR A 49 -9.69 0.57 -2.88
CA TYR A 49 -11.06 0.42 -3.39
C TYR A 49 -11.92 1.64 -3.02
N SER A 50 -11.86 2.05 -1.75
CA SER A 50 -12.61 3.20 -1.27
C SER A 50 -12.28 4.47 -2.06
N VAL A 51 -10.99 4.75 -2.28
CA VAL A 51 -10.55 5.94 -3.02
C VAL A 51 -11.03 5.88 -4.47
N LEU A 52 -10.85 4.75 -5.16
CA LEU A 52 -11.24 4.62 -6.57
C LEU A 52 -12.74 4.84 -6.79
N THR A 53 -13.57 4.42 -5.85
CA THR A 53 -15.03 4.56 -5.94
C THR A 53 -15.55 5.94 -5.54
N ARG A 54 -14.67 6.83 -5.08
CA ARG A 54 -15.02 8.21 -4.73
C ARG A 54 -14.13 9.26 -5.39
N LEU A 55 -13.41 8.91 -6.45
CA LEU A 55 -12.67 9.88 -7.23
C LEU A 55 -13.62 10.93 -7.83
N PRO A 56 -13.12 12.16 -8.10
CA PRO A 56 -13.92 13.15 -8.81
C PRO A 56 -14.35 12.63 -10.19
N LEU A 57 -15.58 12.98 -10.61
CA LEU A 57 -16.02 12.66 -11.96
C LEU A 57 -15.15 13.42 -12.98
N PRO A 58 -14.86 12.85 -14.14
CA PRO A 58 -15.37 11.57 -14.70
C PRO A 58 -14.53 10.35 -14.34
N LEU A 59 -13.54 10.47 -13.47
CA LEU A 59 -12.58 9.39 -13.17
C LEU A 59 -13.11 8.33 -12.21
N ARG A 60 -14.18 8.64 -11.49
CA ARG A 60 -14.77 7.74 -10.49
C ARG A 60 -15.17 6.41 -11.11
N LEU A 61 -14.72 5.33 -10.50
CA LEU A 61 -15.08 3.99 -10.89
C LEU A 61 -16.34 3.52 -10.17
N SER A 62 -17.17 2.72 -10.86
CA SER A 62 -18.24 1.98 -10.19
C SER A 62 -17.65 0.89 -9.29
N ALA A 63 -18.45 0.33 -8.40
CA ALA A 63 -18.04 -0.80 -7.56
C ALA A 63 -17.48 -1.96 -8.40
N SER A 64 -18.19 -2.33 -9.46
CA SER A 64 -17.79 -3.40 -10.36
C SER A 64 -16.48 -3.10 -11.09
N GLN A 65 -16.32 -1.88 -11.59
CA GLN A 65 -15.09 -1.45 -12.26
C GLN A 65 -13.90 -1.47 -11.32
N ALA A 66 -14.06 -0.93 -10.10
CA ALA A 66 -12.99 -0.91 -9.10
C ALA A 66 -12.56 -2.33 -8.73
N ALA A 67 -13.50 -3.23 -8.51
CA ALA A 67 -13.20 -4.63 -8.22
C ALA A 67 -12.39 -5.29 -9.35
N SER A 68 -12.78 -5.07 -10.59
CA SER A 68 -12.10 -5.64 -11.77
C SER A 68 -10.70 -5.08 -11.94
N VAL A 69 -10.54 -3.77 -11.80
CA VAL A 69 -9.24 -3.09 -11.93
C VAL A 69 -8.27 -3.58 -10.85
N LEU A 70 -8.74 -3.68 -9.60
CA LEU A 70 -7.90 -4.13 -8.50
C LEU A 70 -7.47 -5.59 -8.65
N ALA A 71 -8.39 -6.46 -9.06
CA ALA A 71 -8.06 -7.87 -9.29
C ALA A 71 -7.02 -8.05 -10.40
N ALA A 72 -7.10 -7.24 -11.46
CA ALA A 72 -6.15 -7.30 -12.57
C ALA A 72 -4.78 -6.71 -12.19
N ALA A 73 -4.78 -5.56 -11.52
CA ALA A 73 -3.55 -4.85 -11.19
C ALA A 73 -2.79 -5.45 -10.00
N PHE A 74 -3.52 -6.00 -9.04
CA PHE A 74 -2.96 -6.54 -7.80
C PHE A 74 -3.51 -7.94 -7.54
N PRO A 75 -3.02 -8.95 -8.26
CA PRO A 75 -3.46 -10.34 -8.02
C PRO A 75 -2.99 -10.88 -6.67
N GLU A 76 -2.01 -10.22 -6.03
CA GLU A 76 -1.51 -10.60 -4.71
C GLU A 76 -1.81 -9.50 -3.70
N ASP A 77 -2.12 -9.91 -2.47
CA ASP A 77 -2.18 -9.06 -1.29
C ASP A 77 -1.37 -9.70 -0.16
N CYS A 78 -1.01 -8.92 0.86
CA CYS A 78 -0.29 -9.44 2.00
C CYS A 78 -0.84 -8.84 3.30
N TRP A 79 -0.96 -9.69 4.32
CA TRP A 79 -1.70 -9.37 5.55
C TRP A 79 -0.92 -9.77 6.78
N LEU A 80 -1.25 -9.12 7.89
CA LEU A 80 -0.92 -9.61 9.22
C LEU A 80 -1.86 -10.77 9.56
N ASP A 81 -1.30 -11.82 10.17
CA ASP A 81 -2.13 -12.83 10.80
C ASP A 81 -2.71 -12.30 12.13
N ALA A 82 -3.52 -13.12 12.81
CA ALA A 82 -4.14 -12.70 14.06
C ALA A 82 -3.11 -12.39 15.15
N ALA A 83 -2.06 -13.20 15.25
CA ALA A 83 -0.99 -12.98 16.22
C ALA A 83 -0.22 -11.69 15.92
N GLY A 84 0.17 -11.47 14.68
CA GLY A 84 0.86 -10.24 14.25
C GLY A 84 0.03 -8.99 14.46
N THR A 85 -1.28 -9.07 14.24
CA THR A 85 -2.21 -7.96 14.48
C THR A 85 -2.24 -7.61 15.97
N ARG A 86 -2.34 -8.60 16.85
CA ARG A 86 -2.32 -8.37 18.30
C ARG A 86 -0.99 -7.78 18.77
N GLN A 87 0.12 -8.28 18.26
CA GLN A 87 1.45 -7.77 18.59
C GLN A 87 1.62 -6.32 18.18
N LEU A 88 1.19 -5.95 16.97
CA LEU A 88 1.24 -4.57 16.52
C LEU A 88 0.41 -3.66 17.43
N ARG A 89 -0.81 -4.05 17.75
CA ARG A 89 -1.68 -3.27 18.63
C ARG A 89 -1.01 -2.99 19.98
N GLN A 90 -0.29 -3.97 20.53
CA GLN A 90 0.43 -3.80 21.79
C GLN A 90 1.62 -2.84 21.70
N ARG A 91 2.20 -2.69 20.50
CA ARG A 91 3.38 -1.85 20.28
C ARG A 91 3.07 -0.39 19.96
N LEU A 92 1.83 -0.08 19.54
CA LEU A 92 1.46 1.25 19.04
C LEU A 92 1.78 2.37 20.04
N ALA A 93 1.42 2.18 21.31
CA ALA A 93 1.63 3.19 22.34
C ALA A 93 3.12 3.47 22.57
N GLY A 94 3.95 2.44 22.66
CA GLY A 94 5.40 2.58 22.84
C GLY A 94 6.12 3.22 21.66
N LEU A 95 5.55 3.13 20.47
CA LEU A 95 6.08 3.74 19.25
C LEU A 95 5.47 5.12 18.97
N ASP A 96 4.58 5.59 19.83
CA ASP A 96 3.85 6.85 19.67
C ASP A 96 3.12 6.93 18.31
N ILE A 97 2.53 5.83 17.89
CA ILE A 97 1.72 5.76 16.69
C ILE A 97 0.27 6.01 17.07
N VAL A 98 -0.28 7.12 16.59
CA VAL A 98 -1.61 7.62 16.98
C VAL A 98 -2.40 8.09 15.76
N GLY A 99 -3.73 8.16 15.89
CA GLY A 99 -4.61 8.69 14.87
C GLY A 99 -4.48 7.93 13.54
N GLY A 100 -4.46 8.65 12.44
CA GLY A 100 -4.35 8.08 11.09
C GLY A 100 -3.10 7.26 10.84
N SER A 101 -2.02 7.52 11.59
CA SER A 101 -0.77 6.76 11.47
C SER A 101 -0.94 5.28 11.83
N VAL A 102 -2.00 4.92 12.56
CA VAL A 102 -2.30 3.52 12.87
C VAL A 102 -2.55 2.71 11.59
N TYR A 103 -3.20 3.31 10.60
CA TYR A 103 -3.46 2.63 9.32
C TYR A 103 -2.18 2.45 8.51
N ASP A 104 -1.27 3.43 8.57
CA ASP A 104 0.07 3.28 7.97
C ASP A 104 0.86 2.17 8.65
N ALA A 105 0.71 2.03 9.96
CA ALA A 105 1.35 0.94 10.71
C ALA A 105 0.82 -0.43 10.27
N LEU A 106 -0.48 -0.56 10.03
CA LEU A 106 -1.06 -1.81 9.51
C LEU A 106 -0.46 -2.18 8.16
N VAL A 107 -0.33 -1.19 7.28
CA VAL A 107 0.26 -1.38 5.94
C VAL A 107 1.75 -1.75 6.06
N GLY A 108 2.50 -0.95 6.79
CA GLY A 108 3.95 -1.14 6.92
C GLY A 108 4.30 -2.47 7.58
N GLN A 109 3.61 -2.83 8.66
CA GLN A 109 3.86 -4.08 9.36
C GLN A 109 3.47 -5.30 8.52
N ALA A 110 2.42 -5.21 7.71
CA ALA A 110 2.07 -6.27 6.77
C ALA A 110 3.20 -6.53 5.76
N ALA A 111 3.81 -5.46 5.26
CA ALA A 111 4.95 -5.58 4.35
C ALA A 111 6.15 -6.26 5.06
N VAL A 112 6.52 -5.79 6.25
CA VAL A 112 7.65 -6.35 7.03
C VAL A 112 7.43 -7.83 7.31
N THR A 113 6.27 -8.19 7.83
CA THR A 113 5.97 -9.59 8.21
C THR A 113 6.00 -10.52 7.00
N ASN A 114 5.62 -10.02 5.83
CA ASN A 114 5.64 -10.79 4.59
C ASN A 114 6.95 -10.66 3.81
N ARG A 115 7.97 -10.05 4.42
CA ARG A 115 9.32 -9.88 3.84
C ARG A 115 9.28 -9.17 2.50
N ARG A 116 8.47 -8.12 2.41
CA ARG A 116 8.31 -7.29 1.21
C ARG A 116 8.80 -5.88 1.47
N ARG A 117 9.45 -5.30 0.47
CA ARG A 117 9.79 -3.87 0.45
C ARG A 117 8.54 -3.11 0.01
N LEU A 118 8.35 -1.90 0.54
CA LEU A 118 7.12 -1.13 0.34
C LEU A 118 7.33 0.03 -0.63
N LEU A 119 6.47 0.12 -1.63
CA LEU A 119 6.39 1.28 -2.51
C LEU A 119 5.38 2.27 -1.94
N THR A 120 5.76 3.52 -1.85
CA THR A 120 4.91 4.57 -1.29
C THR A 120 5.11 5.90 -2.02
N ARG A 121 4.12 6.79 -1.89
CA ARG A 121 4.19 8.19 -2.28
C ARG A 121 3.79 9.12 -1.14
N ASP A 122 3.63 8.58 0.07
CA ASP A 122 3.17 9.34 1.22
C ASP A 122 4.34 9.72 2.14
N ARG A 123 4.79 10.97 2.02
CA ARG A 123 5.85 11.51 2.88
C ARG A 123 5.46 11.53 4.35
N ARG A 124 4.17 11.70 4.64
CA ARG A 124 3.69 11.75 6.04
C ARG A 124 3.75 10.37 6.70
N ALA A 125 3.67 9.29 5.93
CA ALA A 125 3.76 7.93 6.44
C ALA A 125 5.21 7.50 6.75
N GLU A 126 6.22 8.20 6.24
CA GLU A 126 7.62 7.80 6.37
C GLU A 126 8.05 7.64 7.83
N ARG A 127 7.62 8.52 8.73
CA ARG A 127 7.94 8.42 10.15
C ARG A 127 7.47 7.08 10.73
N THR A 128 6.24 6.70 10.42
CA THR A 128 5.66 5.44 10.89
C THR A 128 6.40 4.25 10.28
N TYR A 129 6.69 4.29 8.98
CA TYR A 129 7.44 3.22 8.32
C TYR A 129 8.83 3.06 8.93
N ARG A 130 9.54 4.16 9.19
CA ARG A 130 10.86 4.08 9.84
C ARG A 130 10.79 3.51 11.25
N SER A 131 9.77 3.87 12.02
CA SER A 131 9.62 3.35 13.39
C SER A 131 9.34 1.86 13.46
N LEU A 132 8.86 1.26 12.36
CA LEU A 132 8.59 -0.17 12.24
C LEU A 132 9.67 -0.92 11.45
N ASP A 133 10.76 -0.25 11.11
CA ASP A 133 11.85 -0.81 10.29
C ASP A 133 11.38 -1.32 8.92
N VAL A 134 10.40 -0.63 8.33
CA VAL A 134 9.93 -0.94 6.98
C VAL A 134 11.00 -0.53 5.98
N GLU A 135 11.38 -1.44 5.09
CA GLU A 135 12.17 -1.07 3.92
C GLU A 135 11.21 -0.48 2.88
N TYR A 136 11.32 0.81 2.60
CA TYR A 136 10.42 1.45 1.65
C TYR A 136 11.19 2.26 0.60
N ARG A 137 10.54 2.42 -0.55
CA ARG A 137 11.02 3.28 -1.63
C ARG A 137 9.93 4.28 -1.97
N PHE A 138 10.30 5.54 -1.99
CA PHE A 138 9.41 6.60 -2.48
C PHE A 138 9.47 6.66 -4.01
N VAL A 139 8.30 6.61 -4.67
CA VAL A 139 8.18 6.66 -6.14
C VAL A 139 7.72 8.06 -6.55
N ASN A 140 8.54 8.73 -7.33
CA ASN A 140 8.23 10.06 -7.85
C ASN A 140 7.57 10.02 -9.22
#